data_6acd07f8c53976838fbeee35855d415b
#
_entry.id   6acd07f8c53976838fbeee35855d415b
#
_cell.length_a   1.000
_cell.length_b   1.000
_cell.length_c   1.000
_cell.angle_alpha   90.00
_cell.angle_beta   90.00
_cell.angle_gamma   90.00
#
_symmetry.space_group_name_H-M   'P 1'
#
loop_
_entity.id
_entity.type
_entity.pdbx_description
1 polymer ?
#
loop_
_entity_poly.entity_id
_entity_poly.type
_entity_poly.pdbx_seq_one_letter_code
_entity_poly.pdbx_strand_id
1 'polypeptide(L)'
;MKQPLSECRSCRRLVHHLKRLAQEQPEWHNAPVPSIGPPDAPLLILGLAPGRTGANRTGLPFVGDKSSFWLQDRLRAQNCVDENGFPIGVRISNAVKCLPPGNKPTTQEIKQCGKRWLSDEISDVRAILALGKIAHDAVLRILKRPLNSHRFAHAAEHQLGSFVMVDSFHPSPLNTATGRLSPSQFDAALTRALAAAQSTH
;
A
#
# COMPACT_ATOMS: atom_id res chain seq x y z
N MET A 1 -12.90 -20.83 -9.10
CA MET A 1 -11.67 -20.00 -9.27
C MET A 1 -12.00 -18.56 -8.97
N LYS A 2 -11.11 -17.82 -8.30
CA LYS A 2 -11.30 -16.39 -8.02
C LYS A 2 -11.12 -15.60 -9.32
N GLN A 3 -12.04 -14.67 -9.63
CA GLN A 3 -11.95 -13.79 -10.80
C GLN A 3 -10.63 -12.98 -10.75
N PRO A 4 -9.89 -12.79 -11.87
CA PRO A 4 -8.66 -12.03 -11.90
C PRO A 4 -8.89 -10.56 -11.50
N LEU A 5 -7.87 -9.92 -10.91
CA LEU A 5 -7.96 -8.55 -10.43
C LEU A 5 -8.33 -7.56 -11.55
N SER A 6 -7.77 -7.73 -12.75
CA SER A 6 -8.04 -6.90 -13.93
C SER A 6 -9.52 -6.85 -14.32
N GLU A 7 -10.28 -7.89 -13.99
CA GLU A 7 -11.71 -7.99 -14.27
C GLU A 7 -12.59 -7.58 -13.09
N CYS A 8 -12.01 -7.13 -11.98
CA CYS A 8 -12.77 -6.75 -10.79
C CYS A 8 -13.71 -5.59 -11.08
N ARG A 9 -15.02 -5.80 -10.79
CA ARG A 9 -16.08 -4.79 -10.96
C ARG A 9 -16.89 -4.59 -9.68
N SER A 10 -16.33 -4.96 -8.53
CA SER A 10 -17.05 -4.99 -7.25
C SER A 10 -17.47 -3.60 -6.73
N CYS A 11 -16.71 -2.55 -7.03
CA CYS A 11 -16.95 -1.19 -6.54
C CYS A 11 -17.48 -0.31 -7.69
N ARG A 12 -18.83 -0.21 -7.85
CA ARG A 12 -19.45 0.50 -8.97
C ARG A 12 -18.92 1.92 -9.17
N ARG A 13 -18.77 2.71 -8.08
CA ARG A 13 -18.26 4.09 -8.13
C ARG A 13 -16.83 4.14 -8.70
N LEU A 14 -15.95 3.23 -8.27
CA LEU A 14 -14.57 3.16 -8.76
C LEU A 14 -14.50 2.69 -10.21
N VAL A 15 -15.31 1.70 -10.59
CA VAL A 15 -15.41 1.23 -11.98
C VAL A 15 -15.87 2.37 -12.90
N HIS A 16 -16.91 3.12 -12.50
CA HIS A 16 -17.39 4.26 -13.28
C HIS A 16 -16.32 5.35 -13.42
N HIS A 17 -15.61 5.65 -12.31
CA HIS A 17 -14.52 6.63 -12.31
C HIS A 17 -13.38 6.23 -13.25
N LEU A 18 -12.93 4.96 -13.20
CA LEU A 18 -11.88 4.46 -14.08
C LEU A 18 -12.30 4.46 -15.56
N LYS A 19 -13.55 4.10 -15.87
CA LYS A 19 -14.08 4.18 -17.24
C LYS A 19 -14.06 5.61 -17.80
N ARG A 20 -14.43 6.61 -16.98
CA ARG A 20 -14.35 8.01 -17.37
C ARG A 20 -12.90 8.44 -17.61
N LEU A 21 -11.99 8.06 -16.72
CA LEU A 21 -10.56 8.37 -16.89
C LEU A 21 -9.97 7.69 -18.14
N ALA A 22 -10.42 6.51 -18.49
CA ALA A 22 -9.99 5.84 -19.73
C ALA A 22 -10.43 6.58 -21.00
N GLN A 23 -11.55 7.32 -20.94
CA GLN A 23 -11.96 8.23 -22.03
C GLN A 23 -11.13 9.50 -22.08
N GLU A 24 -10.78 10.07 -20.89
CA GLU A 24 -9.98 11.28 -20.76
C GLU A 24 -8.49 11.04 -21.06
N GLN A 25 -7.97 9.87 -20.70
CA GLN A 25 -6.55 9.48 -20.77
C GLN A 25 -6.42 8.02 -21.24
N PRO A 26 -6.67 7.73 -22.53
CA PRO A 26 -6.71 6.37 -23.07
C PRO A 26 -5.37 5.63 -22.95
N GLU A 27 -4.25 6.34 -22.94
CA GLU A 27 -2.89 5.77 -22.80
C GLU A 27 -2.54 5.32 -21.38
N TRP A 28 -3.39 5.67 -20.40
CA TRP A 28 -3.12 5.30 -19.01
C TRP A 28 -3.70 3.92 -18.72
N HIS A 29 -3.16 3.26 -17.69
CA HIS A 29 -3.62 1.95 -17.25
C HIS A 29 -5.12 1.93 -16.89
N ASN A 30 -5.62 2.91 -16.13
CA ASN A 30 -7.03 3.13 -15.77
C ASN A 30 -7.80 1.86 -15.35
N ALA A 31 -7.12 0.95 -14.65
CA ALA A 31 -7.65 -0.33 -14.21
C ALA A 31 -7.21 -0.64 -12.77
N PRO A 32 -7.71 -1.71 -12.15
CA PRO A 32 -7.20 -2.13 -10.84
C PRO A 32 -5.70 -2.43 -10.89
N VAL A 33 -4.95 -1.86 -9.94
CA VAL A 33 -3.48 -1.98 -9.86
C VAL A 33 -3.11 -3.17 -8.96
N PRO A 34 -2.37 -4.17 -9.46
CA PRO A 34 -1.90 -5.31 -8.66
C PRO A 34 -0.79 -4.89 -7.69
N SER A 35 -0.42 -5.79 -6.76
CA SER A 35 0.83 -5.66 -6.01
C SER A 35 2.04 -5.90 -6.90
N ILE A 36 3.21 -5.37 -6.51
CA ILE A 36 4.51 -5.59 -7.16
C ILE A 36 5.51 -6.14 -6.15
N GLY A 37 6.42 -6.97 -6.60
CA GLY A 37 7.42 -7.68 -5.79
C GLY A 37 7.10 -9.16 -5.64
N PRO A 38 8.00 -9.94 -5.01
CA PRO A 38 7.82 -11.38 -4.82
C PRO A 38 6.51 -11.68 -4.07
N PRO A 39 5.71 -12.65 -4.52
CA PRO A 39 4.44 -13.00 -3.87
C PRO A 39 4.62 -13.53 -2.45
N ASP A 40 5.75 -14.16 -2.17
CA ASP A 40 6.18 -14.72 -0.89
C ASP A 40 7.04 -13.78 -0.05
N ALA A 41 7.16 -12.51 -0.43
CA ALA A 41 7.93 -11.54 0.33
C ALA A 41 7.42 -11.42 1.78
N PRO A 42 8.32 -11.52 2.78
CA PRO A 42 7.92 -11.51 4.18
C PRO A 42 7.44 -10.14 4.67
N LEU A 43 7.75 -9.05 3.96
CA LEU A 43 7.31 -7.69 4.25
C LEU A 43 6.35 -7.17 3.17
N LEU A 44 5.17 -6.73 3.59
CA LEU A 44 4.24 -5.98 2.76
C LEU A 44 4.30 -4.48 3.09
N ILE A 45 4.64 -3.65 2.12
CA ILE A 45 4.50 -2.20 2.20
C ILE A 45 3.13 -1.82 1.65
N LEU A 46 2.27 -1.29 2.51
CA LEU A 46 0.86 -1.09 2.22
C LEU A 46 0.49 0.39 2.18
N GLY A 47 0.10 0.88 1.00
CA GLY A 47 -0.50 2.19 0.81
C GLY A 47 -2.03 2.17 0.86
N LEU A 48 -2.63 3.34 0.62
CA LEU A 48 -4.09 3.49 0.61
C LEU A 48 -4.72 3.03 -0.71
N ALA A 49 -4.33 3.65 -1.81
CA ALA A 49 -4.92 3.47 -3.14
C ALA A 49 -3.98 4.04 -4.21
N PRO A 50 -4.14 3.65 -5.50
CA PRO A 50 -3.39 4.23 -6.60
C PRO A 50 -3.55 5.75 -6.68
N GLY A 51 -2.45 6.47 -6.84
CA GLY A 51 -2.46 7.90 -7.18
C GLY A 51 -2.76 8.12 -8.67
N ARG A 52 -3.40 9.26 -9.02
CA ARG A 52 -3.84 9.53 -10.40
C ARG A 52 -2.69 9.49 -11.41
N THR A 53 -1.65 10.31 -11.19
CA THR A 53 -0.49 10.43 -12.10
C THR A 53 0.59 9.38 -11.88
N GLY A 54 0.51 8.64 -10.78
CA GLY A 54 1.37 7.51 -10.43
C GLY A 54 0.76 6.19 -10.87
N ALA A 55 0.38 5.37 -9.91
CA ALA A 55 -0.03 3.98 -10.11
C ALA A 55 -1.25 3.82 -11.05
N ASN A 56 -2.21 4.76 -11.07
CA ASN A 56 -3.31 4.67 -12.03
C ASN A 56 -2.85 4.89 -13.48
N ARG A 57 -1.82 5.72 -13.69
CA ARG A 57 -1.24 5.93 -15.02
C ARG A 57 -0.37 4.76 -15.45
N THR A 58 0.48 4.26 -14.54
CA THR A 58 1.51 3.29 -14.88
C THR A 58 1.08 1.83 -14.75
N GLY A 59 0.04 1.53 -13.97
CA GLY A 59 -0.37 0.18 -13.61
C GLY A 59 0.49 -0.45 -12.49
N LEU A 60 1.49 0.27 -11.97
CA LEU A 60 2.41 -0.21 -10.94
C LEU A 60 2.27 0.60 -9.66
N PRO A 61 2.12 -0.05 -8.48
CA PRO A 61 1.99 0.67 -7.23
C PRO A 61 3.28 1.42 -6.91
N PHE A 62 3.13 2.65 -6.44
CA PHE A 62 4.24 3.55 -6.12
C PHE A 62 5.26 3.73 -7.27
N VAL A 63 4.75 3.92 -8.49
CA VAL A 63 5.54 4.29 -9.67
C VAL A 63 4.92 5.50 -10.36
N GLY A 64 5.73 6.52 -10.66
CA GLY A 64 5.40 7.61 -11.57
C GLY A 64 4.86 8.90 -10.96
N ASP A 65 4.87 9.07 -9.63
CA ASP A 65 4.55 10.34 -8.96
C ASP A 65 5.58 10.70 -7.87
N LYS A 66 5.43 11.88 -7.25
CA LYS A 66 6.39 12.38 -6.26
C LYS A 66 6.52 11.47 -5.03
N SER A 67 5.41 10.88 -4.56
CA SER A 67 5.44 9.91 -3.45
C SER A 67 6.20 8.65 -3.83
N SER A 68 6.04 8.23 -5.07
CA SER A 68 6.71 7.06 -5.65
C SER A 68 8.22 7.25 -5.72
N PHE A 69 8.68 8.37 -6.28
CA PHE A 69 10.10 8.67 -6.37
C PHE A 69 10.75 8.72 -4.99
N TRP A 70 10.08 9.35 -4.03
CA TRP A 70 10.56 9.44 -2.67
C TRP A 70 10.65 8.05 -2.00
N LEU A 71 9.61 7.22 -2.13
CA LEU A 71 9.61 5.86 -1.59
C LEU A 71 10.71 5.00 -2.23
N GLN A 72 10.83 5.03 -3.56
CA GLN A 72 11.84 4.28 -4.30
C GLN A 72 13.27 4.63 -3.86
N ASP A 73 13.53 5.92 -3.62
CA ASP A 73 14.82 6.39 -3.11
C ASP A 73 15.15 5.79 -1.73
N ARG A 74 14.16 5.73 -0.82
CA ARG A 74 14.33 5.10 0.50
C ARG A 74 14.49 3.58 0.40
N LEU A 75 13.77 2.92 -0.49
CA LEU A 75 13.91 1.48 -0.72
C LEU A 75 15.29 1.12 -1.28
N ARG A 76 15.84 1.94 -2.19
CA ARG A 76 17.23 1.78 -2.67
C ARG A 76 18.23 1.92 -1.53
N ALA A 77 18.09 2.93 -0.69
CA ALA A 77 18.97 3.15 0.46
C ALA A 77 18.99 1.96 1.45
N GLN A 78 17.95 1.16 1.47
CA GLN A 78 17.80 -0.04 2.32
C GLN A 78 17.99 -1.36 1.54
N ASN A 79 18.48 -1.32 0.30
CA ASN A 79 18.65 -2.50 -0.57
C ASN A 79 17.37 -3.34 -0.75
N CYS A 80 16.20 -2.69 -0.74
CA CYS A 80 14.90 -3.32 -0.93
C CYS A 80 14.41 -3.34 -2.40
N VAL A 81 15.23 -2.87 -3.32
CA VAL A 81 14.98 -2.90 -4.78
C VAL A 81 16.25 -3.24 -5.54
N ASP A 82 16.09 -3.88 -6.69
CA ASP A 82 17.18 -4.15 -7.62
C ASP A 82 17.62 -2.89 -8.40
N GLU A 83 18.59 -3.04 -9.32
CA GLU A 83 19.09 -1.97 -10.19
C GLU A 83 18.00 -1.33 -11.05
N ASN A 84 16.97 -2.08 -11.41
CA ASN A 84 15.81 -1.63 -12.19
C ASN A 84 14.70 -1.02 -11.32
N GLY A 85 14.87 -1.02 -9.99
CA GLY A 85 13.88 -0.56 -9.02
C GLY A 85 12.76 -1.57 -8.73
N PHE A 86 12.93 -2.85 -9.09
CA PHE A 86 11.99 -3.90 -8.74
C PHE A 86 12.18 -4.33 -7.26
N PRO A 87 11.09 -4.51 -6.48
CA PRO A 87 11.19 -4.87 -5.06
C PRO A 87 11.85 -6.22 -4.81
N ILE A 88 12.79 -6.25 -3.85
CA ILE A 88 13.51 -7.44 -3.37
C ILE A 88 13.18 -7.65 -1.88
N GLY A 89 12.70 -8.84 -1.52
CA GLY A 89 12.37 -9.16 -0.13
C GLY A 89 11.17 -8.38 0.44
N VAL A 90 10.58 -7.50 -0.35
CA VAL A 90 9.40 -6.72 0.00
C VAL A 90 8.37 -6.79 -1.13
N ARG A 91 7.09 -6.74 -0.78
CA ARG A 91 5.99 -6.58 -1.72
C ARG A 91 5.28 -5.26 -1.45
N ILE A 92 4.92 -4.53 -2.50
CA ILE A 92 4.28 -3.22 -2.40
C ILE A 92 2.86 -3.31 -2.93
N SER A 93 1.90 -2.82 -2.17
CA SER A 93 0.49 -2.87 -2.53
C SER A 93 -0.31 -1.70 -1.97
N ASN A 94 -1.60 -1.67 -2.31
CA ASN A 94 -2.58 -0.72 -1.78
C ASN A 94 -3.79 -1.44 -1.20
N ALA A 95 -4.37 -0.88 -0.15
CA ALA A 95 -5.58 -1.39 0.49
C ALA A 95 -6.79 -1.38 -0.47
N VAL A 96 -6.86 -0.40 -1.36
CA VAL A 96 -7.82 -0.32 -2.46
C VAL A 96 -7.07 -0.37 -3.78
N LYS A 97 -7.44 -1.28 -4.67
CA LYS A 97 -6.72 -1.52 -5.93
C LYS A 97 -7.04 -0.54 -7.05
N CYS A 98 -8.06 0.27 -6.90
CA CYS A 98 -8.52 1.23 -7.91
C CYS A 98 -8.33 2.66 -7.43
N LEU A 99 -8.00 3.59 -8.34
CA LEU A 99 -7.98 5.02 -8.04
C LEU A 99 -9.38 5.50 -7.63
N PRO A 100 -9.57 6.02 -6.41
CA PRO A 100 -10.84 6.61 -6.02
C PRO A 100 -10.91 8.10 -6.40
N PRO A 101 -12.11 8.65 -6.69
CA PRO A 101 -12.28 10.07 -6.89
C PRO A 101 -11.70 10.89 -5.74
N GLY A 102 -10.87 11.90 -6.06
CA GLY A 102 -10.22 12.76 -5.09
C GLY A 102 -9.26 12.04 -4.13
N ASN A 103 -8.74 10.87 -4.51
CA ASN A 103 -7.91 10.00 -3.65
C ASN A 103 -8.60 9.60 -2.33
N LYS A 104 -9.94 9.58 -2.29
CA LYS A 104 -10.73 9.29 -1.09
C LYS A 104 -11.63 8.08 -1.31
N PRO A 105 -11.17 6.85 -0.98
CA PRO A 105 -12.05 5.70 -0.99
C PRO A 105 -13.05 5.77 0.16
N THR A 106 -14.24 5.24 -0.05
CA THR A 106 -15.22 5.08 1.01
C THR A 106 -14.84 3.91 1.94
N THR A 107 -15.34 3.93 3.18
CA THR A 107 -15.15 2.81 4.11
C THR A 107 -15.66 1.48 3.53
N GLN A 108 -16.74 1.52 2.74
CA GLN A 108 -17.27 0.32 2.10
C GLN A 108 -16.33 -0.22 1.03
N GLU A 109 -15.73 0.64 0.22
CA GLU A 109 -14.74 0.25 -0.80
C GLU A 109 -13.48 -0.35 -0.16
N ILE A 110 -12.99 0.24 0.94
CA ILE A 110 -11.86 -0.32 1.70
C ILE A 110 -12.21 -1.72 2.22
N LYS A 111 -13.37 -1.90 2.86
CA LYS A 111 -13.82 -3.21 3.37
C LYS A 111 -13.98 -4.24 2.26
N GLN A 112 -14.62 -3.86 1.16
CA GLN A 112 -14.92 -4.76 0.05
C GLN A 112 -13.64 -5.17 -0.70
N CYS A 113 -12.77 -4.21 -1.01
CA CYS A 113 -11.49 -4.48 -1.65
C CYS A 113 -10.56 -5.27 -0.73
N GLY A 114 -10.51 -4.89 0.55
CA GLY A 114 -9.73 -5.58 1.58
C GLY A 114 -10.10 -7.06 1.69
N LYS A 115 -11.39 -7.37 1.87
CA LYS A 115 -11.87 -8.75 1.95
C LYS A 115 -11.57 -9.56 0.69
N ARG A 116 -11.57 -8.93 -0.49
CA ARG A 116 -11.43 -9.64 -1.77
C ARG A 116 -9.97 -9.86 -2.16
N TRP A 117 -9.08 -8.92 -1.84
CA TRP A 117 -7.72 -8.91 -2.35
C TRP A 117 -6.65 -8.81 -1.26
N LEU A 118 -6.77 -7.83 -0.33
CA LEU A 118 -5.75 -7.60 0.67
C LEU A 118 -5.68 -8.73 1.71
N SER A 119 -6.80 -9.42 2.00
CA SER A 119 -6.80 -10.58 2.91
C SER A 119 -5.83 -11.67 2.48
N ASP A 120 -5.73 -11.94 1.18
CA ASP A 120 -4.78 -12.95 0.66
C ASP A 120 -3.34 -12.40 0.67
N GLU A 121 -3.16 -11.08 0.49
CA GLU A 121 -1.84 -10.48 0.50
C GLU A 121 -1.20 -10.42 1.89
N ILE A 122 -2.01 -10.46 2.95
CA ILE A 122 -1.53 -10.42 4.34
C ILE A 122 -1.51 -11.79 5.02
N SER A 123 -1.95 -12.88 4.37
CA SER A 123 -2.04 -14.21 4.98
C SER A 123 -0.68 -14.78 5.37
N ASP A 124 0.33 -14.53 4.54
CA ASP A 124 1.63 -15.20 4.64
C ASP A 124 2.80 -14.24 4.96
N VAL A 125 2.48 -12.95 5.19
CA VAL A 125 3.52 -11.98 5.57
C VAL A 125 3.89 -12.08 7.05
N ARG A 126 5.14 -11.75 7.37
CA ARG A 126 5.63 -11.64 8.75
C ARG A 126 5.54 -10.21 9.26
N ALA A 127 5.61 -9.23 8.36
CA ALA A 127 5.45 -7.82 8.72
C ALA A 127 4.68 -7.02 7.67
N ILE A 128 4.05 -5.93 8.13
CA ILE A 128 3.41 -4.93 7.28
C ILE A 128 3.95 -3.56 7.66
N LEU A 129 4.44 -2.78 6.68
CA LEU A 129 4.68 -1.35 6.84
C LEU A 129 3.46 -0.59 6.33
N ALA A 130 2.63 -0.07 7.22
CA ALA A 130 1.41 0.67 6.88
C ALA A 130 1.72 2.15 6.61
N LEU A 131 1.55 2.60 5.37
CA LEU A 131 1.80 3.98 4.95
C LEU A 131 0.56 4.85 5.17
N GLY A 132 0.42 5.37 6.37
CA GLY A 132 -0.66 6.25 6.82
C GLY A 132 -1.81 5.54 7.52
N LYS A 133 -2.57 6.34 8.29
CA LYS A 133 -3.64 5.83 9.16
C LYS A 133 -4.69 4.99 8.42
N ILE A 134 -5.03 5.33 7.18
CA ILE A 134 -6.09 4.61 6.46
C ILE A 134 -5.60 3.21 6.02
N ALA A 135 -4.31 3.05 5.68
CA ALA A 135 -3.71 1.74 5.41
C ALA A 135 -3.67 0.89 6.68
N HIS A 136 -3.25 1.45 7.81
CA HIS A 136 -3.33 0.84 9.14
C HIS A 136 -4.77 0.37 9.47
N ASP A 137 -5.76 1.27 9.38
CA ASP A 137 -7.16 0.96 9.64
C ASP A 137 -7.71 -0.15 8.71
N ALA A 138 -7.21 -0.22 7.46
CA ALA A 138 -7.61 -1.26 6.53
C ALA A 138 -7.18 -2.65 7.00
N VAL A 139 -5.96 -2.79 7.54
CA VAL A 139 -5.47 -4.04 8.14
C VAL A 139 -6.33 -4.44 9.33
N LEU A 140 -6.59 -3.52 10.27
CA LEU A 140 -7.45 -3.80 11.43
C LEU A 140 -8.85 -4.25 11.02
N ARG A 141 -9.42 -3.64 9.98
CA ARG A 141 -10.77 -4.02 9.46
C ARG A 141 -10.79 -5.44 8.90
N ILE A 142 -9.74 -5.88 8.19
CA ILE A 142 -9.62 -7.25 7.66
C ILE A 142 -9.53 -8.24 8.82
N LEU A 143 -8.75 -7.93 9.83
CA LEU A 143 -8.61 -8.74 11.04
C LEU A 143 -9.82 -8.65 11.98
N LYS A 144 -10.88 -7.90 11.60
CA LYS A 144 -12.08 -7.65 12.41
C LYS A 144 -11.76 -7.09 13.81
N ARG A 145 -10.69 -6.31 13.93
CA ARG A 145 -10.30 -5.65 15.18
C ARG A 145 -10.94 -4.26 15.29
N PRO A 146 -11.30 -3.78 16.49
CA PRO A 146 -11.73 -2.40 16.71
C PRO A 146 -10.62 -1.42 16.30
N LEU A 147 -10.96 -0.31 15.63
CA LEU A 147 -9.97 0.66 15.15
C LEU A 147 -9.24 1.41 16.28
N ASN A 148 -9.78 1.43 17.47
CA ASN A 148 -9.19 2.00 18.67
C ASN A 148 -8.33 1.01 19.47
N SER A 149 -8.31 -0.28 19.10
CA SER A 149 -7.52 -1.30 19.80
C SER A 149 -6.02 -1.12 19.59
N HIS A 150 -5.61 -0.52 18.46
CA HIS A 150 -4.23 -0.23 18.11
C HIS A 150 -4.18 1.20 17.54
N ARG A 151 -3.59 2.09 18.30
CA ARG A 151 -3.56 3.52 17.93
C ARG A 151 -2.46 3.78 16.89
N PHE A 152 -2.83 4.29 15.73
CA PHE A 152 -1.86 4.73 14.72
C PHE A 152 -0.92 5.79 15.27
N ALA A 153 0.37 5.56 15.18
CA ALA A 153 1.42 6.56 15.42
C ALA A 153 2.65 6.21 14.58
N HIS A 154 3.35 7.22 14.09
CA HIS A 154 4.56 6.97 13.30
C HIS A 154 5.57 6.14 14.09
N ALA A 155 6.15 5.11 13.44
CA ALA A 155 7.05 4.11 14.00
C ALA A 155 6.48 3.27 15.16
N ALA A 156 5.15 3.29 15.41
CA ALA A 156 4.51 2.37 16.33
C ALA A 156 4.51 0.94 15.75
N GLU A 157 4.71 -0.03 16.63
CA GLU A 157 4.66 -1.46 16.31
C GLU A 157 3.44 -2.10 16.97
N HIS A 158 2.75 -2.96 16.22
CA HIS A 158 1.55 -3.63 16.67
C HIS A 158 1.64 -5.12 16.37
N GLN A 159 1.64 -5.96 17.42
CA GLN A 159 1.56 -7.41 17.25
C GLN A 159 0.12 -7.79 16.86
N LEU A 160 -0.06 -8.34 15.67
CA LEU A 160 -1.38 -8.65 15.08
C LEU A 160 -1.51 -10.14 14.71
N GLY A 161 -1.39 -11.02 15.70
CA GLY A 161 -1.38 -12.47 15.48
C GLY A 161 -0.02 -12.94 14.97
N SER A 162 0.03 -13.48 13.75
CA SER A 162 1.24 -14.04 13.14
C SER A 162 2.19 -13.01 12.53
N PHE A 163 1.84 -11.73 12.51
CA PHE A 163 2.71 -10.68 11.94
C PHE A 163 2.73 -9.41 12.80
N VAL A 164 3.76 -8.61 12.59
CA VAL A 164 3.92 -7.27 13.16
C VAL A 164 3.50 -6.22 12.14
N MET A 165 2.68 -5.24 12.53
CA MET A 165 2.43 -4.06 11.72
C MET A 165 3.21 -2.87 12.28
N VAL A 166 4.02 -2.24 11.44
CA VAL A 166 4.73 -1.00 11.74
C VAL A 166 4.06 0.16 11.02
N ASP A 167 3.79 1.23 11.72
CA ASP A 167 3.15 2.41 11.15
C ASP A 167 4.18 3.41 10.60
N SER A 168 3.90 4.01 9.47
CA SER A 168 4.60 5.20 8.99
C SER A 168 3.62 6.27 8.52
N PHE A 169 3.97 7.55 8.67
CA PHE A 169 3.30 8.59 7.89
C PHE A 169 3.47 8.28 6.40
N HIS A 170 2.45 8.61 5.61
CA HIS A 170 2.50 8.42 4.16
C HIS A 170 3.54 9.37 3.54
N PRO A 171 4.39 8.92 2.58
CA PRO A 171 5.40 9.75 1.91
C PRO A 171 4.78 10.69 0.87
N SER A 172 3.68 11.36 1.24
CA SER A 172 3.04 12.36 0.40
C SER A 172 3.86 13.66 0.37
N PRO A 173 3.78 14.45 -0.73
CA PRO A 173 4.44 15.75 -0.79
C PRO A 173 4.10 16.67 0.39
N LEU A 174 2.87 16.58 0.92
CA LEU A 174 2.49 17.35 2.10
C LEU A 174 3.33 16.96 3.32
N ASN A 175 3.48 15.68 3.60
CA ASN A 175 4.23 15.22 4.79
C ASN A 175 5.74 15.43 4.64
N THR A 176 6.28 15.23 3.44
CA THR A 176 7.72 15.38 3.20
C THR A 176 8.14 16.83 3.09
N ALA A 177 7.37 17.71 2.43
CA ALA A 177 7.68 19.13 2.31
C ALA A 177 7.48 19.91 3.62
N THR A 178 6.57 19.47 4.50
CA THR A 178 6.36 20.11 5.80
C THR A 178 7.28 19.58 6.90
N GLY A 179 8.15 18.62 6.59
CA GLY A 179 9.03 17.98 7.57
C GLY A 179 8.32 17.03 8.55
N ARG A 180 7.02 16.75 8.34
CA ARG A 180 6.29 15.77 9.15
C ARG A 180 6.83 14.37 8.99
N LEU A 181 7.41 14.06 7.84
CA LEU A 181 8.11 12.81 7.53
C LEU A 181 9.46 13.15 6.90
N SER A 182 10.54 12.94 7.63
CA SER A 182 11.90 13.02 7.12
C SER A 182 12.39 11.67 6.57
N PRO A 183 13.44 11.65 5.73
CA PRO A 183 14.09 10.40 5.31
C PRO A 183 14.49 9.51 6.48
N SER A 184 15.16 10.05 7.49
CA SER A 184 15.62 9.29 8.66
C SER A 184 14.47 8.69 9.48
N GLN A 185 13.38 9.42 9.64
CA GLN A 185 12.19 8.90 10.31
C GLN A 185 11.57 7.73 9.55
N PHE A 186 11.45 7.83 8.22
CA PHE A 186 10.93 6.74 7.39
C PHE A 186 11.86 5.53 7.42
N ASP A 187 13.16 5.76 7.25
CA ASP A 187 14.18 4.70 7.27
C ASP A 187 14.13 3.93 8.60
N ALA A 188 13.97 4.62 9.73
CA ALA A 188 13.80 3.97 11.03
C ALA A 188 12.55 3.07 11.09
N ALA A 189 11.41 3.52 10.56
CA ALA A 189 10.19 2.70 10.51
C ALA A 189 10.35 1.51 9.55
N LEU A 190 10.98 1.71 8.39
CA LEU A 190 11.26 0.65 7.42
C LEU A 190 12.23 -0.40 8.01
N THR A 191 13.30 0.03 8.68
CA THR A 191 14.26 -0.87 9.35
C THR A 191 13.56 -1.75 10.39
N ARG A 192 12.65 -1.20 11.21
CA ARG A 192 11.84 -1.97 12.16
C ARG A 192 10.96 -3.01 11.47
N ALA A 193 10.29 -2.62 10.38
CA ALA A 193 9.47 -3.53 9.60
C ALA A 193 10.29 -4.66 8.95
N LEU A 194 11.49 -4.36 8.44
CA LEU A 194 12.43 -5.34 7.89
C LEU A 194 12.92 -6.30 8.98
N ALA A 195 13.27 -5.80 10.16
CA ALA A 195 13.69 -6.64 11.30
C ALA A 195 12.56 -7.58 11.75
N ALA A 196 11.32 -7.07 11.86
CA ALA A 196 10.15 -7.88 12.18
C ALA A 196 9.88 -8.95 11.11
N ALA A 197 10.11 -8.65 9.83
CA ALA A 197 9.96 -9.60 8.72
C ALA A 197 11.01 -10.73 8.72
N GLN A 198 12.17 -10.50 9.33
CA GLN A 198 13.24 -11.49 9.43
C GLN A 198 13.11 -12.38 10.68
N SER A 199 12.37 -11.95 11.70
CA SER A 199 12.18 -12.71 12.94
C SER A 199 11.41 -14.00 12.65
N THR A 200 12.02 -15.15 12.95
CA THR A 200 11.37 -16.47 12.98
C THR A 200 10.60 -16.58 14.29
N HIS A 201 9.30 -16.68 14.22
CA HIS A 201 8.46 -17.07 15.36
C HIS A 201 8.25 -18.57 15.38
#